data_154f9e839ca23e37e401b4a49c6b31fb
#
_entry.id   154f9e839ca23e37e401b4a49c6b31fb
#
_cell.length_a   1.000
_cell.length_b   1.000
_cell.length_c   1.000
_cell.angle_alpha   90.00
_cell.angle_beta   90.00
_cell.angle_gamma   90.00
#
_symmetry.space_group_name_H-M   'P 1'
#
loop_
_entity.id
_entity.type
_entity.pdbx_description
1 polymer ?
#
loop_
_entity_poly.entity_id
_entity_poly.type
_entity_poly.pdbx_seq_one_letter_code
_entity_poly.pdbx_strand_id
1 'polypeptide(L)'
;MADENIFEAKDESQIILPEDENPLRNEIKTAPLTKLNFSGTAFLLEKNHAKTRFFTTADMVSDAEGLIHSGFVFMGANYAALLAINEEFCVSIGARINFFGPLKLGDVVEFDAQARFEESRKREVKVVGHVKEVKIFEGTFQLVTLEEHIFVTQQKNIQKEAAIRQKKEREEAQAKNNG
;
A
#
# COMPACT_ATOMS: atom_id res chain seq x y z
N MET A 1 11.07 -44.77 20.09
CA MET A 1 10.79 -43.39 20.44
C MET A 1 10.45 -42.70 19.14
N ALA A 2 9.20 -42.45 18.95
CA ALA A 2 8.65 -41.97 17.68
C ALA A 2 8.80 -40.46 17.61
N ASP A 3 9.54 -39.98 16.59
CA ASP A 3 9.45 -38.59 16.14
C ASP A 3 8.05 -38.39 15.55
N GLU A 4 7.18 -37.77 16.33
CA GLU A 4 5.89 -37.29 15.81
C GLU A 4 6.18 -36.16 14.85
N ASN A 5 6.03 -36.48 13.59
CA ASN A 5 6.09 -35.58 12.45
C ASN A 5 4.90 -34.64 12.53
N ILE A 6 5.07 -33.46 13.14
CA ILE A 6 4.08 -32.38 13.17
C ILE A 6 4.14 -31.65 11.83
N PHE A 7 3.83 -32.35 10.75
CA PHE A 7 3.33 -31.73 9.54
C PHE A 7 1.80 -31.75 9.61
N GLU A 8 1.24 -30.80 10.34
CA GLU A 8 -0.16 -30.45 10.14
C GLU A 8 -0.34 -30.07 8.69
N ALA A 9 -1.35 -30.68 8.05
CA ALA A 9 -1.73 -30.37 6.67
C ALA A 9 -1.89 -28.85 6.56
N LYS A 10 -1.04 -28.22 5.77
CA LYS A 10 -1.17 -26.79 5.44
C LYS A 10 -2.55 -26.66 4.77
N ASP A 11 -3.40 -25.89 5.41
CA ASP A 11 -4.66 -25.47 4.82
C ASP A 11 -4.34 -24.85 3.44
N GLU A 12 -4.90 -25.40 2.38
CA GLU A 12 -4.67 -24.91 0.99
C GLU A 12 -5.02 -23.41 0.84
N SER A 13 -5.85 -22.87 1.73
CA SER A 13 -6.16 -21.43 1.79
C SER A 13 -4.97 -20.56 2.19
N GLN A 14 -3.86 -21.14 2.69
CA GLN A 14 -2.65 -20.43 3.12
C GLN A 14 -1.54 -20.43 2.06
N ILE A 15 -1.77 -20.99 0.88
CA ILE A 15 -0.77 -21.00 -0.18
C ILE A 15 -0.72 -19.59 -0.81
N ILE A 16 0.42 -18.93 -0.67
CA ILE A 16 0.73 -17.72 -1.44
C ILE A 16 1.04 -18.18 -2.86
N LEU A 17 0.18 -17.83 -3.80
CA LEU A 17 0.43 -18.13 -5.21
C LEU A 17 1.68 -17.37 -5.68
N PRO A 18 2.55 -18.02 -6.49
CA PRO A 18 3.60 -17.32 -7.20
C PRO A 18 3.04 -16.12 -7.97
N GLU A 19 3.85 -15.07 -8.14
CA GLU A 19 3.40 -13.83 -8.78
C GLU A 19 2.86 -14.06 -10.21
N ASP A 20 3.41 -15.01 -10.93
CA ASP A 20 3.00 -15.43 -12.28
C ASP A 20 1.71 -16.25 -12.32
N GLU A 21 1.32 -16.86 -11.20
CA GLU A 21 0.06 -17.63 -11.05
C GLU A 21 -1.08 -16.77 -10.49
N ASN A 22 -0.84 -15.52 -10.10
CA ASN A 22 -1.90 -14.63 -9.63
C ASN A 22 -2.85 -14.28 -10.79
N PRO A 23 -4.14 -14.72 -10.74
CA PRO A 23 -5.07 -14.53 -11.84
C PRO A 23 -5.39 -13.05 -12.13
N LEU A 24 -5.23 -12.16 -11.13
CA LEU A 24 -5.49 -10.74 -11.27
C LEU A 24 -4.24 -9.93 -11.65
N ARG A 25 -3.07 -10.56 -11.81
CA ARG A 25 -1.80 -9.88 -12.07
C ARG A 25 -1.88 -8.90 -13.24
N ASN A 26 -2.49 -9.31 -14.34
CA ASN A 26 -2.58 -8.50 -15.56
C ASN A 26 -3.57 -7.33 -15.44
N GLU A 27 -4.40 -7.32 -14.42
CA GLU A 27 -5.36 -6.25 -14.13
C GLU A 27 -4.77 -5.19 -13.18
N ILE A 28 -3.67 -5.52 -12.50
CA ILE A 28 -2.99 -4.61 -11.55
C ILE A 28 -2.14 -3.61 -12.31
N LYS A 29 -2.49 -2.33 -12.22
CA LYS A 29 -1.78 -1.20 -12.81
C LYS A 29 -0.87 -0.52 -11.80
N THR A 30 -1.32 -0.41 -10.54
CA THR A 30 -0.58 0.26 -9.47
C THR A 30 0.47 -0.64 -8.84
N ALA A 31 1.63 -0.08 -8.50
CA ALA A 31 2.69 -0.75 -7.75
C ALA A 31 3.01 -2.20 -8.22
N PRO A 32 3.19 -2.45 -9.54
CA PRO A 32 3.24 -3.81 -10.11
C PRO A 32 4.47 -4.62 -9.69
N LEU A 33 5.49 -3.96 -9.12
CA LEU A 33 6.73 -4.62 -8.64
C LEU A 33 6.71 -4.90 -7.13
N THR A 34 5.57 -4.64 -6.46
CA THR A 34 5.43 -4.93 -5.04
C THR A 34 5.48 -6.43 -4.79
N LYS A 35 6.29 -6.86 -3.81
CA LYS A 35 6.45 -8.27 -3.46
C LYS A 35 5.24 -8.76 -2.68
N LEU A 36 4.51 -9.73 -3.25
CA LEU A 36 3.25 -10.23 -2.71
C LEU A 36 3.41 -10.94 -1.35
N ASN A 37 4.55 -11.54 -1.08
CA ASN A 37 4.86 -12.13 0.22
C ASN A 37 4.90 -11.11 1.37
N PHE A 38 5.06 -9.80 1.07
CA PHE A 38 5.04 -8.74 2.08
C PHE A 38 3.77 -7.88 2.04
N SER A 39 3.02 -7.91 0.97
CA SER A 39 1.85 -7.05 0.76
C SER A 39 0.52 -7.79 0.66
N GLY A 40 0.58 -9.08 0.41
CA GLY A 40 -0.59 -9.91 0.17
C GLY A 40 -0.98 -10.00 -1.31
N THR A 41 -1.95 -10.84 -1.59
CA THR A 41 -2.45 -11.15 -2.94
C THR A 41 -3.88 -10.67 -3.08
N ALA A 42 -4.18 -9.97 -4.17
CA ALA A 42 -5.55 -9.57 -4.49
C ALA A 42 -6.38 -10.77 -4.93
N PHE A 43 -7.59 -10.89 -4.42
CA PHE A 43 -8.58 -11.88 -4.86
C PHE A 43 -9.89 -11.22 -5.33
N LEU A 44 -10.02 -9.90 -5.13
CA LEU A 44 -11.07 -9.08 -5.74
C LEU A 44 -10.46 -7.76 -6.15
N LEU A 45 -10.74 -7.34 -7.38
CA LEU A 45 -10.30 -6.08 -7.95
C LEU A 45 -11.43 -5.51 -8.80
N GLU A 46 -12.09 -4.50 -8.27
CA GLU A 46 -13.21 -3.80 -8.90
C GLU A 46 -12.98 -2.30 -8.85
N LYS A 47 -13.79 -1.54 -9.56
CA LYS A 47 -13.70 -0.08 -9.50
C LYS A 47 -13.96 0.43 -8.09
N ASN A 48 -12.98 1.12 -7.51
CA ASN A 48 -13.02 1.67 -6.14
C ASN A 48 -13.12 0.61 -5.03
N HIS A 49 -12.84 -0.65 -5.31
CA HIS A 49 -12.92 -1.73 -4.33
C HIS A 49 -11.88 -2.81 -4.61
N ALA A 50 -11.11 -3.17 -3.60
CA ALA A 50 -10.18 -4.30 -3.67
C ALA A 50 -10.24 -5.12 -2.37
N LYS A 51 -10.04 -6.43 -2.50
CA LYS A 51 -9.80 -7.32 -1.37
C LYS A 51 -8.50 -8.06 -1.56
N THR A 52 -7.70 -8.09 -0.50
CA THR A 52 -6.42 -8.79 -0.49
C THR A 52 -6.35 -9.76 0.66
N ARG A 53 -5.55 -10.81 0.47
CA ARG A 53 -5.22 -11.79 1.51
C ARG A 53 -3.74 -11.69 1.81
N PHE A 54 -3.43 -11.35 3.04
CA PHE A 54 -2.07 -11.13 3.55
C PHE A 54 -1.69 -12.27 4.49
N PHE A 55 -0.62 -12.97 4.17
CA PHE A 55 -0.12 -14.11 4.93
C PHE A 55 1.07 -13.68 5.77
N THR A 56 1.03 -13.94 7.08
CA THR A 56 2.16 -13.66 7.96
C THR A 56 3.21 -14.75 7.84
N THR A 57 4.47 -14.33 7.68
CA THR A 57 5.62 -15.24 7.49
C THR A 57 6.70 -15.00 8.53
N ALA A 58 7.69 -15.92 8.60
CA ALA A 58 8.80 -15.83 9.53
C ALA A 58 9.64 -14.55 9.36
N ASP A 59 9.72 -14.00 8.13
CA ASP A 59 10.45 -12.76 7.84
C ASP A 59 9.81 -11.51 8.47
N MET A 60 8.58 -11.62 8.97
CA MET A 60 7.80 -10.55 9.58
C MET A 60 7.82 -10.58 11.11
N VAL A 61 8.42 -11.60 11.69
CA VAL A 61 8.43 -11.82 13.15
C VAL A 61 9.36 -10.82 13.84
N SER A 62 8.88 -10.23 14.92
CA SER A 62 9.60 -9.22 15.70
C SER A 62 10.16 -9.73 17.04
N ASP A 63 9.73 -10.90 17.50
CA ASP A 63 10.18 -11.49 18.78
C ASP A 63 10.17 -13.03 18.77
N ALA A 64 10.66 -13.61 19.86
CA ALA A 64 10.74 -15.08 20.00
C ALA A 64 9.37 -15.78 20.14
N GLU A 65 8.31 -15.02 20.45
CA GLU A 65 6.95 -15.51 20.61
C GLU A 65 6.16 -15.52 19.29
N GLY A 66 6.81 -15.05 18.20
CA GLY A 66 6.20 -15.03 16.86
C GLY A 66 5.30 -13.84 16.61
N LEU A 67 5.44 -12.76 17.38
CA LEU A 67 4.70 -11.52 17.16
C LEU A 67 5.09 -10.91 15.80
N ILE A 68 4.10 -10.60 14.98
CA ILE A 68 4.32 -9.94 13.70
C ILE A 68 4.50 -8.43 13.91
N HIS A 69 5.55 -7.87 13.32
CA HIS A 69 5.78 -6.43 13.35
C HIS A 69 4.65 -5.68 12.62
N SER A 70 4.01 -4.74 13.30
CA SER A 70 2.83 -4.00 12.79
C SER A 70 3.07 -3.23 11.49
N GLY A 71 4.33 -2.91 11.17
CA GLY A 71 4.70 -2.32 9.89
C GLY A 71 4.33 -3.17 8.68
N PHE A 72 4.37 -4.51 8.79
CA PHE A 72 3.92 -5.40 7.71
C PHE A 72 2.39 -5.38 7.56
N VAL A 73 1.66 -5.28 8.67
CA VAL A 73 0.19 -5.12 8.64
C VAL A 73 -0.18 -3.82 7.92
N PHE A 74 0.52 -2.72 8.23
CA PHE A 74 0.37 -1.45 7.54
C PHE A 74 0.68 -1.57 6.04
N MET A 75 1.76 -2.27 5.68
CA MET A 75 2.14 -2.49 4.28
C MET A 75 1.06 -3.22 3.50
N GLY A 76 0.50 -4.30 4.05
CA GLY A 76 -0.60 -5.03 3.44
C GLY A 76 -1.86 -4.17 3.26
N ALA A 77 -2.23 -3.40 4.29
CA ALA A 77 -3.35 -2.48 4.24
C ALA A 77 -3.16 -1.35 3.22
N ASN A 78 -1.95 -0.77 3.15
CA ASN A 78 -1.62 0.26 2.17
C ASN A 78 -1.65 -0.28 0.74
N TYR A 79 -1.18 -1.50 0.52
CA TYR A 79 -1.26 -2.15 -0.78
C TYR A 79 -2.72 -2.38 -1.21
N ALA A 80 -3.58 -2.85 -0.31
CA ALA A 80 -5.01 -2.98 -0.58
C ALA A 80 -5.65 -1.62 -0.94
N ALA A 81 -5.25 -0.54 -0.25
CA ALA A 81 -5.72 0.81 -0.56
C ALA A 81 -5.30 1.27 -1.97
N LEU A 82 -4.05 1.02 -2.36
CA LEU A 82 -3.56 1.32 -3.71
C LEU A 82 -4.35 0.55 -4.77
N LEU A 83 -4.59 -0.75 -4.54
CA LEU A 83 -5.35 -1.60 -5.45
C LEU A 83 -6.81 -1.15 -5.62
N ALA A 84 -7.45 -0.60 -4.59
CA ALA A 84 -8.81 -0.07 -4.69
C ALA A 84 -8.91 1.12 -5.66
N ILE A 85 -7.81 1.87 -5.85
CA ILE A 85 -7.70 2.93 -6.86
C ILE A 85 -7.25 2.36 -8.20
N ASN A 86 -6.25 1.50 -8.20
CA ASN A 86 -5.66 0.78 -9.34
C ASN A 86 -5.28 1.69 -10.53
N GLU A 87 -4.70 2.83 -10.25
CA GLU A 87 -4.14 3.73 -11.26
C GLU A 87 -2.62 3.60 -11.32
N GLU A 88 -2.03 3.69 -12.51
CA GLU A 88 -0.59 3.47 -12.75
C GLU A 88 0.28 4.37 -11.87
N PHE A 89 -0.03 5.65 -11.81
CA PHE A 89 0.71 6.64 -11.01
C PHE A 89 -0.11 7.07 -9.80
N CYS A 90 -0.23 6.16 -8.84
CA CYS A 90 -0.93 6.40 -7.59
C CYS A 90 0.05 6.30 -6.42
N VAL A 91 0.05 7.29 -5.52
CA VAL A 91 0.92 7.30 -4.34
C VAL A 91 0.13 7.63 -3.07
N SER A 92 0.54 7.02 -1.97
CA SER A 92 0.00 7.33 -0.64
C SER A 92 0.63 8.63 -0.12
N ILE A 93 -0.20 9.56 0.35
CA ILE A 93 0.24 10.86 0.90
C ILE A 93 -0.10 11.03 2.37
N GLY A 94 -0.89 10.13 2.94
CA GLY A 94 -1.22 10.13 4.36
C GLY A 94 -2.03 8.91 4.76
N ALA A 95 -2.00 8.59 6.05
CA ALA A 95 -2.83 7.54 6.63
C ALA A 95 -3.18 7.86 8.08
N ARG A 96 -4.39 7.47 8.48
CA ARG A 96 -4.82 7.40 9.88
C ARG A 96 -5.24 5.97 10.13
N ILE A 97 -4.57 5.29 11.06
CA ILE A 97 -4.72 3.86 11.27
C ILE A 97 -4.91 3.51 12.75
N ASN A 98 -5.59 2.40 13.01
CA ASN A 98 -5.74 1.79 14.32
C ASN A 98 -5.48 0.29 14.22
N PHE A 99 -4.71 -0.24 15.15
CA PHE A 99 -4.53 -1.67 15.37
C PHE A 99 -5.39 -2.07 16.56
N PHE A 100 -6.24 -3.09 16.38
CA PHE A 100 -7.15 -3.58 17.43
C PHE A 100 -6.68 -4.89 18.06
N GLY A 101 -5.71 -5.55 17.43
CA GLY A 101 -5.13 -6.77 17.95
C GLY A 101 -3.78 -7.07 17.31
N PRO A 102 -2.91 -7.82 18.00
CA PRO A 102 -1.67 -8.31 17.48
C PRO A 102 -1.90 -9.44 16.46
N LEU A 103 -0.93 -9.64 15.59
CA LEU A 103 -0.84 -10.80 14.72
C LEU A 103 0.32 -11.68 15.14
N LYS A 104 0.19 -12.96 14.92
CA LYS A 104 1.26 -13.95 15.11
C LYS A 104 1.60 -14.65 13.80
N LEU A 105 2.74 -15.29 13.80
CA LEU A 105 3.18 -16.13 12.69
C LEU A 105 2.09 -17.16 12.30
N GLY A 106 1.74 -17.22 11.02
CA GLY A 106 0.72 -18.11 10.46
C GLY A 106 -0.69 -17.50 10.40
N ASP A 107 -0.91 -16.30 10.93
CA ASP A 107 -2.18 -15.62 10.76
C ASP A 107 -2.36 -15.16 9.30
N VAL A 108 -3.61 -15.16 8.86
CA VAL A 108 -4.03 -14.66 7.55
C VAL A 108 -4.96 -13.50 7.75
N VAL A 109 -4.61 -12.34 7.20
CA VAL A 109 -5.44 -11.13 7.25
C VAL A 109 -6.12 -10.94 5.90
N GLU A 110 -7.43 -10.79 5.92
CA GLU A 110 -8.18 -10.29 4.77
C GLU A 110 -8.40 -8.78 4.93
N PHE A 111 -7.87 -8.00 3.99
CA PHE A 111 -8.14 -6.58 3.89
C PHE A 111 -9.24 -6.33 2.88
N ASP A 112 -10.21 -5.51 3.27
CA ASP A 112 -11.27 -4.96 2.42
C ASP A 112 -11.02 -3.46 2.29
N ALA A 113 -10.71 -2.99 1.08
CA ALA A 113 -10.37 -1.61 0.77
C ALA A 113 -11.41 -1.00 -0.15
N GLN A 114 -12.07 0.05 0.32
CA GLN A 114 -13.13 0.76 -0.40
C GLN A 114 -12.78 2.22 -0.56
N ALA A 115 -12.61 2.66 -1.81
CA ALA A 115 -12.40 4.04 -2.14
C ALA A 115 -13.74 4.79 -2.22
N ARG A 116 -13.79 6.00 -1.69
CA ARG A 116 -14.90 6.90 -1.98
C ARG A 116 -14.82 7.32 -3.45
N PHE A 117 -15.97 7.31 -4.10
CA PHE A 117 -16.05 7.84 -5.45
C PHE A 117 -15.88 9.37 -5.41
N GLU A 118 -14.78 9.84 -5.96
CA GLU A 118 -14.47 11.26 -6.10
C GLU A 118 -13.87 11.48 -7.48
N GLU A 119 -14.27 12.55 -8.14
CA GLU A 119 -13.66 12.99 -9.42
C GLU A 119 -12.33 13.72 -9.21
N SER A 120 -11.93 13.90 -7.96
CA SER A 120 -10.68 14.56 -7.56
C SER A 120 -9.47 13.64 -7.74
N ARG A 121 -8.29 14.22 -7.98
CA ARG A 121 -7.02 13.51 -7.94
C ARG A 121 -6.68 12.97 -6.55
N LYS A 122 -7.16 13.62 -5.50
CA LYS A 122 -7.05 13.13 -4.11
C LYS A 122 -8.17 12.15 -3.85
N ARG A 123 -7.80 10.98 -3.38
CA ARG A 123 -8.72 9.87 -3.12
C ARG A 123 -8.59 9.44 -1.67
N GLU A 124 -9.71 9.14 -1.06
CA GLU A 124 -9.75 8.56 0.27
C GLU A 124 -10.20 7.10 0.18
N VAL A 125 -9.43 6.21 0.82
CA VAL A 125 -9.71 4.78 0.84
C VAL A 125 -9.81 4.31 2.28
N LYS A 126 -10.95 3.73 2.64
CA LYS A 126 -11.13 3.03 3.91
C LYS A 126 -10.69 1.58 3.76
N VAL A 127 -9.86 1.10 4.68
CA VAL A 127 -9.38 -0.28 4.72
C VAL A 127 -9.73 -0.88 6.07
N VAL A 128 -10.32 -2.06 6.06
CA VAL A 128 -10.59 -2.86 7.26
C VAL A 128 -9.91 -4.22 7.11
N GLY A 129 -9.20 -4.65 8.14
CA GLY A 129 -8.49 -5.93 8.17
C GLY A 129 -9.07 -6.87 9.21
N HIS A 130 -9.31 -8.11 8.81
CA HIS A 130 -9.83 -9.17 9.69
C HIS A 130 -8.93 -10.40 9.65
N VAL A 131 -8.79 -11.06 10.79
CA VAL A 131 -8.35 -12.45 10.89
C VAL A 131 -9.59 -13.26 11.24
N LYS A 132 -10.06 -14.07 10.31
CA LYS A 132 -11.37 -14.72 10.40
C LYS A 132 -12.46 -13.65 10.67
N GLU A 133 -13.21 -13.80 11.77
CA GLU A 133 -14.28 -12.86 12.16
C GLU A 133 -13.79 -11.68 13.02
N VAL A 134 -12.49 -11.65 13.40
CA VAL A 134 -11.97 -10.64 14.31
C VAL A 134 -11.36 -9.48 13.56
N LYS A 135 -11.89 -8.28 13.76
CA LYS A 135 -11.29 -7.05 13.23
C LYS A 135 -9.99 -6.74 13.96
N ILE A 136 -8.88 -6.66 13.22
CA ILE A 136 -7.55 -6.39 13.78
C ILE A 136 -6.96 -5.05 13.31
N PHE A 137 -7.53 -4.50 12.25
CA PHE A 137 -7.02 -3.26 11.63
C PHE A 137 -8.17 -2.43 11.05
N GLU A 138 -8.06 -1.13 11.17
CA GLU A 138 -8.87 -0.17 10.41
C GLU A 138 -8.02 1.05 10.07
N GLY A 139 -8.09 1.52 8.83
CA GLY A 139 -7.39 2.71 8.40
C GLY A 139 -8.13 3.49 7.33
N THR A 140 -7.82 4.77 7.26
CA THR A 140 -8.20 5.66 6.17
C THR A 140 -6.93 6.18 5.52
N PHE A 141 -6.74 5.86 4.25
CA PHE A 141 -5.59 6.23 3.45
C PHE A 141 -5.95 7.38 2.53
N GLN A 142 -5.07 8.35 2.44
CA GLN A 142 -5.15 9.41 1.46
C GLN A 142 -4.16 9.13 0.33
N LEU A 143 -4.67 9.04 -0.88
CA LEU A 143 -3.94 8.72 -2.09
C LEU A 143 -4.06 9.86 -3.08
N VAL A 144 -3.08 9.98 -3.96
CA VAL A 144 -3.13 10.92 -5.07
C VAL A 144 -2.81 10.19 -6.37
N THR A 145 -3.64 10.42 -7.38
CA THR A 145 -3.38 9.96 -8.75
C THR A 145 -2.68 11.05 -9.54
N LEU A 146 -1.67 10.68 -10.32
CA LEU A 146 -0.85 11.58 -11.10
C LEU A 146 -0.98 11.22 -12.59
N GLU A 147 -0.67 12.18 -13.46
CA GLU A 147 -0.63 11.96 -14.92
C GLU A 147 0.69 11.33 -15.38
N GLU A 148 1.72 11.41 -14.54
CA GLU A 148 3.07 10.91 -14.79
C GLU A 148 3.72 10.46 -13.48
N HIS A 149 4.82 9.76 -13.59
CA HIS A 149 5.56 9.27 -12.42
C HIS A 149 5.95 10.41 -11.48
N ILE A 150 5.81 10.19 -10.16
CA ILE A 150 6.03 11.21 -9.10
C ILE A 150 7.41 11.90 -9.22
N PHE A 151 8.45 11.17 -9.58
CA PHE A 151 9.79 11.76 -9.72
C PHE A 151 9.89 12.73 -10.91
N VAL A 152 9.14 12.48 -12.00
CA VAL A 152 9.05 13.42 -13.12
C VAL A 152 8.33 14.69 -12.71
N THR A 153 7.21 14.54 -12.01
CA THR A 153 6.45 15.67 -11.45
C THR A 153 7.32 16.52 -10.50
N GLN A 154 8.07 15.87 -9.61
CA GLN A 154 8.98 16.57 -8.68
C GLN A 154 10.06 17.35 -9.43
N GLN A 155 10.70 16.76 -10.43
CA GLN A 155 11.72 17.47 -11.22
C GLN A 155 11.15 18.70 -11.91
N LYS A 156 9.98 18.61 -12.52
CA LYS A 156 9.30 19.75 -13.15
C LYS A 156 8.99 20.86 -12.15
N ASN A 157 8.57 20.50 -10.94
CA ASN A 157 8.28 21.47 -9.89
C ASN A 157 9.55 22.19 -9.42
N ILE A 158 10.64 21.48 -9.18
CA ILE A 158 11.95 22.06 -8.83
C ILE A 158 12.43 23.04 -9.91
N GLN A 159 12.33 22.66 -11.19
CA GLN A 159 12.71 23.54 -12.31
C GLN A 159 11.86 24.81 -12.37
N LYS A 160 10.54 24.69 -12.15
CA LYS A 160 9.64 25.86 -12.11
C LYS A 160 9.97 26.80 -10.96
N GLU A 161 10.22 26.27 -9.77
CA GLU A 161 10.60 27.07 -8.59
C GLU A 161 11.93 27.78 -8.81
N ALA A 162 12.93 27.10 -9.36
CA ALA A 162 14.22 27.71 -9.71
C ALA A 162 14.06 28.84 -10.73
N ALA A 163 13.24 28.65 -11.76
CA ALA A 163 12.98 29.68 -12.78
C ALA A 163 12.28 30.92 -12.17
N ILE A 164 11.31 30.71 -11.28
CA ILE A 164 10.61 31.79 -10.58
C ILE A 164 11.58 32.58 -9.69
N ARG A 165 12.44 31.86 -8.97
CA ARG A 165 13.46 32.50 -8.12
C ARG A 165 14.43 33.35 -8.93
N GLN A 166 14.97 32.82 -10.02
CA GLN A 166 15.87 33.56 -10.91
C GLN A 166 15.19 34.81 -11.51
N LYS A 167 13.90 34.70 -11.88
CA LYS A 167 13.16 35.87 -12.39
C LYS A 167 13.03 36.96 -11.34
N LYS A 168 12.68 36.61 -10.11
CA LYS A 168 12.60 37.58 -8.98
C LYS A 168 13.94 38.26 -8.69
N GLU A 169 15.03 37.50 -8.66
CA GLU A 169 16.39 38.03 -8.44
C GLU A 169 16.80 39.02 -9.54
N ARG A 170 16.45 38.75 -10.80
CA ARG A 170 16.69 39.68 -11.92
C ARG A 170 15.86 40.95 -11.82
N GLU A 171 14.59 40.85 -11.47
CA GLU A 171 13.69 42.01 -11.29
C GLU A 171 14.16 42.91 -10.14
N GLU A 172 14.59 42.31 -9.01
CA GLU A 172 15.15 43.07 -7.86
C GLU A 172 16.49 43.74 -8.21
N ALA A 173 17.35 43.07 -8.99
CA ALA A 173 18.62 43.64 -9.43
C ALA A 173 18.41 44.83 -10.39
N GLN A 174 17.43 44.72 -11.31
CA GLN A 174 17.07 45.80 -12.23
C GLN A 174 16.46 47.00 -11.49
N ALA A 175 15.62 46.75 -10.48
CA ALA A 175 15.04 47.83 -9.66
C ALA A 175 16.08 48.61 -8.88
N LYS A 176 17.13 47.95 -8.39
CA LYS A 176 18.27 48.60 -7.67
C LYS A 176 19.18 49.43 -8.58
N ASN A 177 19.27 49.09 -9.87
CA ASN A 177 20.09 49.84 -10.83
C ASN A 177 19.38 51.07 -11.45
N ASN A 178 18.05 51.17 -11.32
CA ASN A 178 17.26 52.26 -11.91
C ASN A 178 16.80 53.30 -10.84
N GLY A 179 17.22 53.21 -9.62
CA GLY A 179 16.98 54.16 -8.54
C GLY A 179 18.26 54.78 -8.04
#